data_65a299a35434005ed29be704dc6cbdbf
#
_entry.id   65a299a35434005ed29be704dc6cbdbf
#
_cell.length_a   1.000
_cell.length_b   1.000
_cell.length_c   1.000
_cell.angle_alpha   90.00
_cell.angle_beta   90.00
_cell.angle_gamma   90.00
#
_symmetry.space_group_name_H-M   'P 1'
#
loop_
_entity.id
_entity.type
_entity.pdbx_description
1 polymer ?
#
loop_
_entity_poly.entity_id
_entity_poly.type
_entity_poly.pdbx_seq_one_letter_code
_entity_poly.pdbx_strand_id
1 'polypeptide(L)'
;MQTLTQRRSVPVDAAKTAAIFGTLLIHASAAGGFAGAPGSFGWTSALFWNCLLRSAVPVFFLCSGALLLPPEKEVTVRRVWTKYIPRILAALLFWAAAYEGVELLRGWCAAGVLERTALRQAALNLVLFHHKNHLYYLHIILLVYAVLPLTRRLVAAADRRLLNYALGIWFVLGCLAPTLKFFPPLSLVGGIPAQYPINLTWCAVGYGVLGDVLTQEIGRAHV
;
A
#
# COMPACT_ATOMS: atom_id res chain seq x y z
N MET A 1 35.68 9.71 -9.41
CA MET A 1 34.22 9.57 -9.52
C MET A 1 33.87 8.29 -8.75
N GLN A 2 33.71 8.40 -7.43
CA GLN A 2 33.37 7.25 -6.58
C GLN A 2 31.88 6.96 -6.75
N THR A 3 31.55 5.84 -7.34
CA THR A 3 30.19 5.27 -7.30
C THR A 3 29.86 4.99 -5.83
N LEU A 4 29.06 5.87 -5.25
CA LEU A 4 28.43 5.62 -3.94
C LEU A 4 27.58 4.36 -4.09
N THR A 5 28.16 3.22 -3.81
CA THR A 5 27.42 1.97 -3.60
C THR A 5 26.42 2.24 -2.49
N GLN A 6 25.16 2.34 -2.87
CA GLN A 6 24.04 2.55 -1.96
C GLN A 6 24.10 1.44 -0.90
N ARG A 7 24.52 1.78 0.33
CA ARG A 7 24.56 0.81 1.44
C ARG A 7 23.17 0.19 1.59
N ARG A 8 23.11 -1.11 1.40
CA ARG A 8 21.89 -1.89 1.54
C ARG A 8 21.49 -1.85 3.00
N SER A 9 20.28 -1.40 3.30
CA SER A 9 19.77 -1.34 4.67
C SER A 9 19.17 -2.70 5.02
N VAL A 10 19.93 -3.52 5.74
CA VAL A 10 19.48 -4.84 6.20
C VAL A 10 18.14 -4.80 6.97
N PRO A 11 17.91 -3.85 7.88
CA PRO A 11 16.62 -3.76 8.57
C PRO A 11 15.44 -3.48 7.63
N VAL A 12 15.62 -2.61 6.65
CA VAL A 12 14.57 -2.30 5.67
C VAL A 12 14.28 -3.50 4.75
N ASP A 13 15.32 -4.21 4.33
CA ASP A 13 15.16 -5.43 3.52
C ASP A 13 14.47 -6.54 4.31
N ALA A 14 14.82 -6.73 5.59
CA ALA A 14 14.15 -7.69 6.48
C ALA A 14 12.66 -7.33 6.68
N ALA A 15 12.35 -6.05 6.95
CA ALA A 15 10.99 -5.57 7.11
C ALA A 15 10.15 -5.78 5.84
N LYS A 16 10.71 -5.51 4.66
CA LYS A 16 10.05 -5.79 3.37
C LYS A 16 9.80 -7.28 3.16
N THR A 17 10.77 -8.12 3.49
CA THR A 17 10.62 -9.57 3.35
C THR A 17 9.51 -10.07 4.26
N ALA A 18 9.48 -9.68 5.53
CA ALA A 18 8.42 -10.02 6.46
C ALA A 18 7.05 -9.52 5.94
N ALA A 19 6.98 -8.31 5.40
CA ALA A 19 5.76 -7.76 4.83
C ALA A 19 5.27 -8.52 3.59
N ILE A 20 6.17 -9.05 2.74
CA ILE A 20 5.80 -9.92 1.61
C ILE A 20 5.12 -11.20 2.13
N PHE A 21 5.74 -11.89 3.07
CA PHE A 21 5.14 -13.09 3.68
C PHE A 21 3.81 -12.78 4.37
N GLY A 22 3.74 -11.67 5.10
CA GLY A 22 2.49 -11.22 5.71
C GLY A 22 1.38 -10.99 4.68
N THR A 23 1.69 -10.35 3.56
CA THR A 23 0.72 -10.11 2.48
C THR A 23 0.25 -11.43 1.83
N LEU A 24 1.15 -12.38 1.59
CA LEU A 24 0.79 -13.71 1.08
C LEU A 24 -0.16 -14.44 2.03
N LEU A 25 0.11 -14.41 3.33
CA LEU A 25 -0.75 -15.03 4.34
C LEU A 25 -2.11 -14.34 4.46
N ILE A 26 -2.20 -13.01 4.32
CA ILE A 26 -3.47 -12.29 4.26
C ILE A 26 -4.31 -12.79 3.08
N HIS A 27 -3.71 -12.90 1.90
CA HIS A 27 -4.44 -13.36 0.71
C HIS A 27 -4.83 -14.83 0.80
N ALA A 28 -3.95 -15.68 1.32
CA ALA A 28 -4.24 -17.11 1.54
C ALA A 28 -5.36 -17.30 2.56
N SER A 29 -5.33 -16.58 3.69
CA SER A 29 -6.39 -16.63 4.70
C SER A 29 -7.73 -16.12 4.18
N ALA A 30 -7.72 -15.09 3.34
CA ALA A 30 -8.93 -14.53 2.74
C ALA A 30 -9.54 -15.47 1.68
N ALA A 31 -8.71 -16.18 0.91
CA ALA A 31 -9.18 -17.03 -0.19
C ALA A 31 -9.92 -18.31 0.26
N GLY A 32 -9.54 -18.89 1.40
CA GLY A 32 -10.12 -20.17 1.85
C GLY A 32 -10.70 -20.15 3.26
N GLY A 33 -10.14 -19.32 4.15
CA GLY A 33 -10.49 -19.37 5.56
C GLY A 33 -11.88 -18.85 5.91
N PHE A 34 -12.37 -17.86 5.15
CA PHE A 34 -13.70 -17.28 5.38
C PHE A 34 -14.84 -18.04 4.69
N ALA A 35 -14.55 -19.10 3.95
CA ALA A 35 -15.57 -19.98 3.36
C ALA A 35 -16.27 -20.88 4.39
N GLY A 36 -15.67 -21.08 5.57
CA GLY A 36 -16.23 -21.86 6.65
C GLY A 36 -17.29 -21.13 7.48
N ALA A 37 -18.03 -21.85 8.31
CA ALA A 37 -18.98 -21.26 9.24
C ALA A 37 -18.29 -20.33 10.24
N PRO A 38 -18.85 -19.14 10.55
CA PRO A 38 -18.33 -18.27 11.60
C PRO A 38 -18.12 -19.02 12.92
N GLY A 39 -16.95 -18.86 13.54
CA GLY A 39 -16.58 -19.56 14.78
C GLY A 39 -15.93 -20.93 14.58
N SER A 40 -15.91 -21.50 13.37
CA SER A 40 -15.13 -22.71 13.10
C SER A 40 -13.62 -22.45 13.24
N PHE A 41 -12.84 -23.51 13.48
CA PHE A 41 -11.38 -23.39 13.60
C PHE A 41 -10.74 -22.72 12.37
N GLY A 42 -11.15 -23.11 11.15
CA GLY A 42 -10.66 -22.52 9.91
C GLY A 42 -10.97 -21.02 9.81
N TRP A 43 -12.22 -20.64 10.12
CA TRP A 43 -12.66 -19.24 10.12
C TRP A 43 -11.91 -18.39 11.16
N THR A 44 -11.79 -18.89 12.39
CA THR A 44 -11.11 -18.20 13.50
C THR A 44 -9.62 -18.04 13.21
N SER A 45 -8.97 -19.10 12.68
CA SER A 45 -7.57 -19.05 12.26
C SER A 45 -7.35 -18.03 11.14
N ALA A 46 -8.22 -18.03 10.13
CA ALA A 46 -8.16 -17.06 9.05
C ALA A 46 -8.32 -15.61 9.54
N LEU A 47 -9.26 -15.39 10.46
CA LEU A 47 -9.49 -14.09 11.09
C LEU A 47 -8.24 -13.62 11.86
N PHE A 48 -7.68 -14.50 12.69
CA PHE A 48 -6.47 -14.22 13.47
C PHE A 48 -5.30 -13.78 12.58
N TRP A 49 -4.94 -14.58 11.57
CA TRP A 49 -3.84 -14.25 10.67
C TRP A 49 -4.12 -13.01 9.83
N ASN A 50 -5.35 -12.83 9.35
CA ASN A 50 -5.74 -11.66 8.59
C ASN A 50 -5.62 -10.36 9.41
N CYS A 51 -6.05 -10.38 10.68
CA CYS A 51 -5.93 -9.23 11.57
C CYS A 51 -4.49 -8.94 11.97
N LEU A 52 -3.73 -9.96 12.36
CA LEU A 52 -2.34 -9.83 12.81
C LEU A 52 -1.44 -9.21 11.72
N LEU A 53 -1.64 -9.63 10.48
CA LEU A 53 -0.78 -9.25 9.36
C LEU A 53 -1.27 -8.03 8.58
N ARG A 54 -2.35 -7.37 9.00
CA ARG A 54 -2.87 -6.14 8.36
C ARG A 54 -1.83 -5.01 8.27
N SER A 55 -0.86 -5.00 9.16
CA SER A 55 0.26 -4.05 9.13
C SER A 55 1.25 -4.26 7.99
N ALA A 56 1.20 -5.39 7.28
CA ALA A 56 2.14 -5.71 6.21
C ALA A 56 2.15 -4.64 5.09
N VAL A 57 0.98 -4.16 4.67
CA VAL A 57 0.89 -3.11 3.63
C VAL A 57 1.43 -1.76 4.12
N PRO A 58 1.05 -1.22 5.29
CA PRO A 58 1.71 -0.06 5.88
C PRO A 58 3.23 -0.17 5.95
N VAL A 59 3.78 -1.32 6.29
CA VAL A 59 5.24 -1.55 6.34
C VAL A 59 5.91 -1.30 4.99
N PHE A 60 5.29 -1.65 3.86
CA PHE A 60 5.84 -1.30 2.55
C PHE A 60 5.92 0.21 2.32
N PHE A 61 4.93 0.98 2.77
CA PHE A 61 4.96 2.44 2.66
C PHE A 61 6.01 3.06 3.58
N LEU A 62 6.15 2.56 4.82
CA LEU A 62 7.23 2.94 5.74
C LEU A 62 8.60 2.71 5.09
N CYS A 63 8.84 1.51 4.58
CA CYS A 63 10.09 1.17 3.89
C CYS A 63 10.34 2.03 2.64
N SER A 64 9.28 2.38 1.91
CA SER A 64 9.40 3.24 0.72
C SER A 64 9.82 4.65 1.11
N GLY A 65 9.26 5.21 2.18
CA GLY A 65 9.64 6.50 2.73
C GLY A 65 11.08 6.50 3.22
N ALA A 66 11.45 5.54 4.06
CA ALA A 66 12.82 5.37 4.57
C ALA A 66 13.89 5.29 3.44
N LEU A 67 13.52 4.77 2.28
CA LEU A 67 14.44 4.63 1.15
C LEU A 67 14.40 5.80 0.17
N LEU A 68 13.29 6.53 0.05
CA LEU A 68 13.07 7.50 -1.03
C LEU A 68 13.04 8.94 -0.54
N LEU A 69 12.75 9.21 0.73
CA LEU A 69 12.70 10.55 1.28
C LEU A 69 14.07 11.13 1.68
N PRO A 70 15.10 10.35 2.06
CA PRO A 70 16.39 10.91 2.47
C PRO A 70 16.97 11.87 1.43
N PRO A 71 17.53 13.02 1.85
CA PRO A 71 17.97 14.09 0.95
C PRO A 71 19.10 13.67 0.01
N GLU A 72 19.90 12.65 0.37
CA GLU A 72 21.00 12.13 -0.42
C GLU A 72 20.54 11.47 -1.72
N LYS A 73 19.25 11.15 -1.84
CA LYS A 73 18.70 10.58 -3.08
C LYS A 73 18.17 11.68 -3.98
N GLU A 74 18.67 11.71 -5.19
CA GLU A 74 18.11 12.57 -6.23
C GLU A 74 16.84 11.93 -6.79
N VAL A 75 15.67 12.45 -6.37
CA VAL A 75 14.36 12.10 -6.92
C VAL A 75 13.75 13.33 -7.57
N THR A 76 14.02 13.48 -8.86
CA THR A 76 13.45 14.57 -9.65
C THR A 76 12.06 14.20 -10.19
N VAL A 77 11.23 15.20 -10.47
CA VAL A 77 9.92 15.03 -11.13
C VAL A 77 10.08 14.22 -12.42
N ARG A 78 11.08 14.57 -13.26
CA ARG A 78 11.37 13.83 -14.49
C ARG A 78 11.62 12.34 -14.22
N ARG A 79 12.44 12.01 -13.21
CA ARG A 79 12.76 10.60 -12.85
C ARG A 79 11.54 9.84 -12.36
N VAL A 80 10.64 10.50 -11.64
CA VAL A 80 9.37 9.90 -11.22
C VAL A 80 8.53 9.50 -12.43
N TRP A 81 8.31 10.43 -13.35
CA TRP A 81 7.45 10.21 -14.52
C TRP A 81 8.08 9.35 -15.61
N THR A 82 9.39 9.32 -15.74
CA THR A 82 10.07 8.52 -16.77
C THR A 82 10.52 7.14 -16.28
N LYS A 83 10.66 6.92 -14.97
CA LYS A 83 11.19 5.66 -14.45
C LYS A 83 10.27 4.98 -13.44
N TYR A 84 9.80 5.70 -12.42
CA TYR A 84 9.07 5.04 -11.31
C TYR A 84 7.62 4.74 -11.68
N ILE A 85 6.87 5.74 -12.15
CA ILE A 85 5.46 5.58 -12.54
C ILE A 85 5.31 4.57 -13.69
N PRO A 86 6.05 4.65 -14.81
CA PRO A 86 5.89 3.69 -15.89
C PRO A 86 6.17 2.25 -15.48
N ARG A 87 7.15 2.05 -14.58
CA ARG A 87 7.46 0.70 -14.07
C ARG A 87 6.32 0.11 -13.25
N ILE A 88 5.70 0.90 -12.38
CA ILE A 88 4.56 0.45 -11.57
C ILE A 88 3.32 0.26 -12.44
N LEU A 89 3.07 1.19 -13.37
CA LEU A 89 1.95 1.09 -14.30
C LEU A 89 2.07 -0.15 -15.20
N ALA A 90 3.26 -0.43 -15.72
CA ALA A 90 3.52 -1.64 -16.50
C ALA A 90 3.25 -2.92 -15.68
N ALA A 91 3.71 -2.95 -14.42
CA ALA A 91 3.43 -4.07 -13.52
C ALA A 91 1.92 -4.21 -13.24
N LEU A 92 1.21 -3.10 -12.99
CA LEU A 92 -0.23 -3.09 -12.76
C LEU A 92 -0.99 -3.65 -13.97
N LEU A 93 -0.70 -3.14 -15.16
CA LEU A 93 -1.36 -3.57 -16.38
C LEU A 93 -1.04 -5.03 -16.75
N PHE A 94 0.22 -5.44 -16.55
CA PHE A 94 0.63 -6.83 -16.76
C PHE A 94 -0.16 -7.79 -15.86
N TRP A 95 -0.20 -7.53 -14.56
CA TRP A 95 -0.91 -8.39 -13.63
C TRP A 95 -2.42 -8.33 -13.82
N ALA A 96 -2.99 -7.15 -14.10
CA ALA A 96 -4.39 -7.02 -14.41
C ALA A 96 -4.76 -7.87 -15.65
N ALA A 97 -3.96 -7.79 -16.73
CA ALA A 97 -4.17 -8.61 -17.92
C ALA A 97 -3.99 -10.11 -17.63
N ALA A 98 -3.01 -10.49 -16.81
CA ALA A 98 -2.81 -11.89 -16.42
C ALA A 98 -4.03 -12.45 -15.66
N TYR A 99 -4.61 -11.69 -14.73
CA TYR A 99 -5.81 -12.11 -14.01
C TYR A 99 -7.02 -12.22 -14.91
N GLU A 100 -7.27 -11.26 -15.81
CA GLU A 100 -8.35 -11.36 -16.80
C GLU A 100 -8.13 -12.55 -17.74
N GLY A 101 -6.89 -12.80 -18.16
CA GLY A 101 -6.52 -13.96 -18.97
C GLY A 101 -6.82 -15.29 -18.29
N VAL A 102 -6.51 -15.42 -16.98
CA VAL A 102 -6.86 -16.61 -16.20
C VAL A 102 -8.38 -16.81 -16.11
N GLU A 103 -9.16 -15.75 -15.90
CA GLU A 103 -10.62 -15.85 -15.86
C GLU A 103 -11.21 -16.25 -17.23
N LEU A 104 -10.68 -15.71 -18.32
CA LEU A 104 -11.08 -16.11 -19.68
C LEU A 104 -10.75 -17.58 -19.96
N LEU A 105 -9.55 -18.05 -19.54
CA LEU A 105 -9.16 -19.45 -19.67
C LEU A 105 -10.07 -20.37 -18.86
N ARG A 106 -10.40 -20.01 -17.61
CA ARG A 106 -11.35 -20.77 -16.78
C ARG A 106 -12.72 -20.85 -17.43
N GLY A 107 -13.24 -19.73 -17.94
CA GLY A 107 -14.50 -19.67 -18.65
C GLY A 107 -14.50 -20.57 -19.89
N TRP A 108 -13.43 -20.50 -20.69
CA TRP A 108 -13.27 -21.34 -21.88
C TRP A 108 -13.19 -22.83 -21.52
N CYS A 109 -12.41 -23.22 -20.50
CA CYS A 109 -12.33 -24.61 -20.06
C CYS A 109 -13.67 -25.16 -19.55
N ALA A 110 -14.50 -24.32 -18.94
CA ALA A 110 -15.80 -24.71 -18.41
C ALA A 110 -16.89 -24.81 -19.50
N ALA A 111 -16.90 -23.85 -20.44
CA ALA A 111 -17.96 -23.73 -21.46
C ALA A 111 -17.58 -24.31 -22.83
N GLY A 112 -16.30 -24.61 -23.07
CA GLY A 112 -15.76 -25.05 -24.36
C GLY A 112 -15.75 -23.96 -25.45
N VAL A 113 -16.23 -22.76 -25.15
CA VAL A 113 -16.32 -21.63 -26.08
C VAL A 113 -15.84 -20.35 -25.41
N LEU A 114 -15.07 -19.56 -26.13
CA LEU A 114 -14.65 -18.24 -25.68
C LEU A 114 -15.70 -17.19 -26.12
N GLU A 115 -16.49 -16.74 -25.17
CA GLU A 115 -17.55 -15.78 -25.44
C GLU A 115 -17.00 -14.37 -25.77
N ARG A 116 -17.52 -13.75 -26.81
CA ARG A 116 -17.15 -12.35 -27.18
C ARG A 116 -17.49 -11.34 -26.08
N THR A 117 -18.57 -11.58 -25.34
CA THR A 117 -18.99 -10.78 -24.19
C THR A 117 -17.94 -10.78 -23.08
N ALA A 118 -17.38 -11.95 -22.76
CA ALA A 118 -16.29 -12.09 -21.78
C ALA A 118 -15.01 -11.37 -22.22
N LEU A 119 -14.63 -11.50 -23.48
CA LEU A 119 -13.47 -10.77 -24.04
C LEU A 119 -13.65 -9.26 -23.96
N ARG A 120 -14.85 -8.75 -24.34
CA ARG A 120 -15.16 -7.33 -24.24
C ARG A 120 -15.10 -6.85 -22.79
N GLN A 121 -15.66 -7.62 -21.85
CA GLN A 121 -15.63 -7.26 -20.42
C GLN A 121 -14.22 -7.23 -19.88
N ALA A 122 -13.37 -8.21 -20.21
CA ALA A 122 -11.96 -8.23 -19.81
C ALA A 122 -11.20 -7.00 -20.35
N ALA A 123 -11.42 -6.64 -21.62
CA ALA A 123 -10.83 -5.44 -22.21
C ALA A 123 -11.32 -4.16 -21.50
N LEU A 124 -12.62 -4.05 -21.19
CA LEU A 124 -13.17 -2.92 -20.45
C LEU A 124 -12.61 -2.84 -19.02
N ASN A 125 -12.47 -3.96 -18.32
CA ASN A 125 -11.88 -4.01 -16.99
C ASN A 125 -10.44 -3.45 -16.99
N LEU A 126 -9.64 -3.77 -18.02
CA LEU A 126 -8.29 -3.24 -18.16
C LEU A 126 -8.28 -1.72 -18.40
N VAL A 127 -9.09 -1.25 -19.35
CA VAL A 127 -9.11 0.16 -19.78
C VAL A 127 -9.73 1.06 -18.70
N LEU A 128 -10.78 0.60 -18.03
CA LEU A 128 -11.51 1.35 -16.99
C LEU A 128 -10.93 1.15 -15.59
N PHE A 129 -9.80 0.47 -15.46
CA PHE A 129 -9.14 0.19 -14.18
C PHE A 129 -10.03 -0.56 -13.17
N HIS A 130 -10.96 -1.40 -13.65
CA HIS A 130 -11.76 -2.30 -12.82
C HIS A 130 -10.97 -3.57 -12.49
N HIS A 131 -9.84 -3.38 -11.83
CA HIS A 131 -8.89 -4.45 -11.51
C HIS A 131 -9.30 -5.22 -10.25
N LYS A 132 -8.73 -6.42 -10.11
CA LYS A 132 -8.95 -7.26 -8.91
C LYS A 132 -8.51 -6.51 -7.65
N ASN A 133 -9.28 -6.64 -6.57
CA ASN A 133 -9.10 -5.89 -5.32
C ASN A 133 -7.68 -5.97 -4.74
N HIS A 134 -6.98 -7.10 -4.91
CA HIS A 134 -5.63 -7.25 -4.37
C HIS A 134 -4.56 -6.42 -5.12
N LEU A 135 -4.87 -5.85 -6.29
CA LEU A 135 -4.00 -4.92 -7.00
C LEU A 135 -4.10 -3.47 -6.46
N TYR A 136 -4.96 -3.19 -5.47
CA TYR A 136 -5.17 -1.86 -4.93
C TYR A 136 -3.87 -1.19 -4.45
N TYR A 137 -2.91 -1.97 -3.94
CA TYR A 137 -1.60 -1.46 -3.52
C TYR A 137 -0.85 -0.77 -4.66
N LEU A 138 -0.89 -1.33 -5.88
CA LEU A 138 -0.24 -0.74 -7.05
C LEU A 138 -0.87 0.59 -7.46
N HIS A 139 -2.18 0.75 -7.28
CA HIS A 139 -2.85 2.04 -7.48
C HIS A 139 -2.41 3.08 -6.44
N ILE A 140 -2.34 2.68 -5.17
CA ILE A 140 -1.91 3.58 -4.08
C ILE A 140 -0.45 4.02 -4.29
N ILE A 141 0.45 3.11 -4.63
CA ILE A 141 1.87 3.43 -4.81
C ILE A 141 2.12 4.36 -6.01
N LEU A 142 1.27 4.32 -7.03
CA LEU A 142 1.30 5.30 -8.12
C LEU A 142 1.11 6.72 -7.60
N LEU A 143 0.11 6.95 -6.74
CA LEU A 143 -0.12 8.26 -6.13
C LEU A 143 1.06 8.64 -5.22
N VAL A 144 1.53 7.73 -4.37
CA VAL A 144 2.67 7.99 -3.48
C VAL A 144 3.89 8.44 -4.28
N TYR A 145 4.16 7.81 -5.42
CA TYR A 145 5.27 8.23 -6.28
C TYR A 145 5.00 9.55 -7.02
N ALA A 146 3.77 9.78 -7.46
CA ALA A 146 3.41 11.04 -8.11
C ALA A 146 3.64 12.25 -7.18
N VAL A 147 3.28 12.13 -5.90
CA VAL A 147 3.47 13.20 -4.90
C VAL A 147 4.85 13.19 -4.24
N LEU A 148 5.68 12.17 -4.48
CA LEU A 148 6.99 12.00 -3.85
C LEU A 148 7.90 13.23 -3.95
N PRO A 149 8.04 13.93 -5.10
CA PRO A 149 8.87 15.14 -5.17
C PRO A 149 8.38 16.25 -4.25
N LEU A 150 7.05 16.40 -4.09
CA LEU A 150 6.43 17.38 -3.19
C LEU A 150 6.68 17.00 -1.74
N THR A 151 6.41 15.73 -1.38
CA THR A 151 6.64 15.20 -0.02
C THR A 151 8.09 15.40 0.41
N ARG A 152 9.05 15.12 -0.48
CA ARG A 152 10.48 15.35 -0.22
C ARG A 152 10.80 16.80 0.10
N ARG A 153 10.24 17.73 -0.67
CA ARG A 153 10.45 19.17 -0.44
C ARG A 153 9.86 19.62 0.89
N LEU A 154 8.67 19.15 1.21
CA LEU A 154 8.02 19.44 2.49
C LEU A 154 8.84 18.89 3.67
N VAL A 155 9.25 17.64 3.62
CA VAL A 155 10.05 17.00 4.67
C VAL A 155 11.41 17.69 4.83
N ALA A 156 12.07 18.07 3.74
CA ALA A 156 13.38 18.75 3.80
C ALA A 156 13.29 20.19 4.33
N ALA A 157 12.16 20.88 4.14
CA ALA A 157 11.94 22.24 4.61
C ALA A 157 11.35 22.32 6.02
N ALA A 158 10.70 21.25 6.51
CA ALA A 158 10.04 21.22 7.79
C ALA A 158 11.04 20.99 8.95
N ASP A 159 10.86 21.73 10.02
CA ASP A 159 11.54 21.42 11.27
C ASP A 159 10.91 20.20 11.97
N ARG A 160 11.55 19.70 13.01
CA ARG A 160 11.09 18.52 13.75
C ARG A 160 9.71 18.71 14.38
N ARG A 161 9.41 19.91 14.87
CA ARG A 161 8.12 20.21 15.51
C ARG A 161 7.00 20.16 14.49
N LEU A 162 7.21 20.74 13.30
CA LEU A 162 6.24 20.73 12.21
C LEU A 162 6.00 19.33 11.68
N LEU A 163 7.05 18.50 11.53
CA LEU A 163 6.92 17.10 11.14
C LEU A 163 6.10 16.29 12.15
N ASN A 164 6.39 16.42 13.43
CA ASN A 164 5.65 15.74 14.48
C ASN A 164 4.18 16.18 14.52
N TYR A 165 3.91 17.47 14.33
CA TYR A 165 2.55 18.02 14.25
C TYR A 165 1.80 17.44 13.03
N ALA A 166 2.43 17.43 11.86
CA ALA A 166 1.84 16.86 10.66
C ALA A 166 1.56 15.36 10.79
N LEU A 167 2.49 14.61 11.38
CA LEU A 167 2.31 13.19 11.69
C LEU A 167 1.21 12.95 12.72
N GLY A 168 1.06 13.84 13.70
CA GLY A 168 -0.04 13.78 14.68
C GLY A 168 -1.40 13.96 14.02
N ILE A 169 -1.58 14.98 13.17
CA ILE A 169 -2.80 15.19 12.38
C ILE A 169 -3.07 13.98 11.49
N TRP A 170 -2.05 13.54 10.75
CA TRP A 170 -2.18 12.38 9.90
C TRP A 170 -2.61 11.12 10.66
N PHE A 171 -2.01 10.86 11.82
CA PHE A 171 -2.36 9.70 12.64
C PHE A 171 -3.80 9.77 13.15
N VAL A 172 -4.22 10.93 13.64
CA VAL A 172 -5.59 11.12 14.14
C VAL A 172 -6.60 10.97 13.02
N LEU A 173 -6.42 11.66 11.88
CA LEU A 173 -7.40 11.68 10.80
C LEU A 173 -7.29 10.49 9.85
N GLY A 174 -6.09 9.93 9.67
CA GLY A 174 -5.84 8.84 8.73
C GLY A 174 -5.89 7.44 9.35
N CYS A 175 -5.56 7.31 10.64
CA CYS A 175 -5.51 6.02 11.31
C CYS A 175 -6.58 5.92 12.42
N LEU A 176 -6.57 6.84 13.37
CA LEU A 176 -7.41 6.75 14.57
C LEU A 176 -8.89 6.97 14.25
N ALA A 177 -9.25 8.06 13.58
CA ALA A 177 -10.65 8.39 13.29
C ALA A 177 -11.36 7.34 12.40
N PRO A 178 -10.75 6.81 11.33
CA PRO A 178 -11.35 5.70 10.58
C PRO A 178 -11.52 4.43 11.41
N THR A 179 -10.59 4.14 12.34
CA THR A 179 -10.63 2.94 13.16
C THR A 179 -11.71 3.05 14.25
N LEU A 180 -11.82 4.19 14.90
CA LEU A 180 -12.78 4.41 15.99
C LEU A 180 -14.24 4.28 15.56
N LYS A 181 -14.55 4.51 14.28
CA LYS A 181 -15.91 4.33 13.75
C LYS A 181 -16.47 2.91 13.90
N PHE A 182 -15.59 1.91 14.04
CA PHE A 182 -15.99 0.51 14.16
C PHE A 182 -16.24 0.06 15.61
N PHE A 183 -15.93 0.90 16.61
CA PHE A 183 -16.04 0.54 18.02
C PHE A 183 -17.22 1.27 18.69
N PRO A 184 -18.25 0.54 19.20
CA PRO A 184 -19.23 1.13 20.09
C PRO A 184 -18.57 1.54 21.44
N PRO A 185 -18.91 2.68 22.07
CA PRO A 185 -19.90 3.66 21.68
C PRO A 185 -19.41 4.76 20.71
N LEU A 186 -18.15 4.67 20.25
CA LEU A 186 -17.52 5.69 19.42
C LEU A 186 -18.12 5.74 18.00
N SER A 187 -18.77 4.67 17.57
CA SER A 187 -19.59 4.67 16.35
C SER A 187 -20.76 5.66 16.41
N LEU A 188 -21.17 6.09 17.62
CA LEU A 188 -22.19 7.12 17.84
C LEU A 188 -21.68 8.54 17.52
N VAL A 189 -20.37 8.75 17.45
CA VAL A 189 -19.76 10.01 16.97
C VAL A 189 -19.81 10.08 15.43
N GLY A 190 -20.89 9.56 14.85
CA GLY A 190 -21.14 9.59 13.40
C GLY A 190 -21.39 10.98 12.81
N GLY A 191 -21.41 12.02 13.65
CA GLY A 191 -21.51 13.42 13.24
C GLY A 191 -20.20 14.04 12.73
N ILE A 192 -19.06 13.35 12.84
CA ILE A 192 -17.83 13.84 12.22
C ILE A 192 -17.99 13.70 10.70
N PRO A 193 -17.91 14.81 9.94
CA PRO A 193 -18.08 14.77 8.50
C PRO A 193 -17.14 13.77 7.85
N ALA A 194 -17.65 13.03 6.87
CA ALA A 194 -16.89 12.00 6.15
C ALA A 194 -15.65 12.57 5.40
N GLN A 195 -15.62 13.90 5.25
CA GLN A 195 -14.54 14.63 4.60
C GLN A 195 -13.28 14.74 5.48
N TYR A 196 -13.39 14.74 6.80
CA TYR A 196 -12.25 14.90 7.69
C TYR A 196 -11.28 13.73 7.71
N PRO A 197 -11.73 12.45 7.76
CA PRO A 197 -10.80 11.34 7.71
C PRO A 197 -10.02 11.31 6.39
N ILE A 198 -8.71 11.13 6.51
CA ILE A 198 -7.84 10.92 5.35
C ILE A 198 -8.12 9.51 4.81
N ASN A 199 -8.42 9.39 3.52
CA ASN A 199 -8.64 8.09 2.92
C ASN A 199 -7.35 7.27 2.85
N LEU A 200 -7.47 5.95 2.67
CA LEU A 200 -6.34 5.01 2.67
C LEU A 200 -5.24 5.40 1.67
N THR A 201 -5.61 5.94 0.52
CA THR A 201 -4.68 6.31 -0.55
C THR A 201 -3.76 7.46 -0.11
N TRP A 202 -4.32 8.53 0.45
CA TRP A 202 -3.52 9.65 0.97
C TRP A 202 -2.84 9.32 2.30
N CYS A 203 -3.42 8.43 3.10
CA CYS A 203 -2.82 7.93 4.32
C CYS A 203 -1.46 7.25 4.06
N ALA A 204 -1.29 6.62 2.91
CA ALA A 204 -0.04 5.99 2.49
C ALA A 204 1.14 6.96 2.42
N VAL A 205 0.91 8.23 2.08
CA VAL A 205 1.95 9.27 2.07
C VAL A 205 2.49 9.53 3.48
N GLY A 206 1.61 9.59 4.48
CA GLY A 206 1.99 9.78 5.88
C GLY A 206 2.80 8.61 6.43
N TYR A 207 2.48 7.37 6.07
CA TYR A 207 3.33 6.22 6.38
C TYR A 207 4.74 6.40 5.80
N GLY A 208 4.87 6.92 4.59
CA GLY A 208 6.17 7.23 4.00
C GLY A 208 6.98 8.23 4.83
N VAL A 209 6.34 9.34 5.23
CA VAL A 209 6.98 10.36 6.10
C VAL A 209 7.38 9.76 7.45
N LEU A 210 6.50 8.98 8.07
CA LEU A 210 6.79 8.29 9.32
C LEU A 210 8.02 7.35 9.18
N GLY A 211 8.11 6.61 8.08
CA GLY A 211 9.24 5.71 7.82
C GLY A 211 10.58 6.43 7.72
N ASP A 212 10.63 7.59 7.08
CA ASP A 212 11.82 8.44 7.01
C ASP A 212 12.21 8.96 8.42
N VAL A 213 11.25 9.49 9.15
CA VAL A 213 11.44 10.00 10.51
C VAL A 213 11.98 8.93 11.45
N LEU A 214 11.39 7.72 11.45
CA LEU A 214 11.84 6.59 12.26
C LEU A 214 13.28 6.18 11.92
N THR A 215 13.62 6.15 10.63
CA THR A 215 14.97 5.78 10.19
C THR A 215 16.02 6.81 10.66
N GLN A 216 15.69 8.10 10.63
CA GLN A 216 16.56 9.15 11.14
C GLN A 216 16.75 9.05 12.67
N GLU A 217 15.70 8.72 13.43
CA GLU A 217 15.80 8.54 14.89
C GLU A 217 16.66 7.31 15.25
N ILE A 218 16.43 6.17 14.59
CA ILE A 218 17.23 4.97 14.80
C ILE A 218 18.71 5.25 14.46
N GLY A 219 18.98 5.96 13.36
CA GLY A 219 20.33 6.34 12.98
C GLY A 219 21.02 7.23 14.02
N ARG A 220 20.28 8.15 14.66
CA ARG A 220 20.82 9.01 15.73
C ARG A 220 21.08 8.27 17.05
N ALA A 221 20.28 7.24 17.34
CA ALA A 221 20.45 6.44 18.57
C ALA A 221 21.68 5.51 18.52
N HIS A 222 22.26 5.30 17.34
CA HIS A 222 23.42 4.44 17.13
C HIS A 222 24.73 5.22 16.89
N VAL A 223 24.72 6.53 17.01
CA VAL A 223 25.89 7.43 16.97
C VAL A 223 26.17 7.98 18.34
#